data_76f6df2f68954cd072fccfebbca6d9fc
#
_entry.id   76f6df2f68954cd072fccfebbca6d9fc
#
_cell.length_a   1.000
_cell.length_b   1.000
_cell.length_c   1.000
_cell.angle_alpha   90.00
_cell.angle_beta   90.00
_cell.angle_gamma   90.00
#
_symmetry.space_group_name_H-M   'P 1'
#
loop_
_entity.id
_entity.type
_entity.pdbx_description
1 polymer ?
#
loop_
_entity_poly.entity_id
_entity_poly.type
_entity_poly.pdbx_seq_one_letter_code
_entity_poly.pdbx_strand_id
1 'polypeptide(L)'
;SENIPQRFESYGWHVVPNVDGHDAAQIRAAIEAAKNETVKPSIICCKTLIGKGAANKEGSHKVHGAPLGADEIAATRTHLGWHYAPFEVPQEVYSQWDAKAKGAALENEWNALFAQYQAKFPEKAAEFLRRTECRLPEHFDAYVQAALKEVCAKAEKIATRKASQNSIEILAKVLPELVGGSADLTPSNLTDWPGSVSVSARQGGNYVHYGVREFGMAAIMNGMALHGGIKPFGATFLMFSEYARNALRMAALMKINPIFVFTHDSIGLGEDGPTHQPVEQTATLRLIPNMAVWRPCDTAESLVAWAEAAKAEDHPSCLVFSRQNLPFIARSEAQLADIKRGGYTISARPDAKAVLIATGSEVELALNAQKALAEQGVAVNVVSMPSTNVFDRQDTAYKAQVLPEHLPKVAIEAGVSDGWYKYVGLNGAVVGLDRFGESA
;
A
#
# COMPACT_ATOMS: atom_id res chain seq x y z
N SER A 1 -19.65 9.50 24.37
CA SER A 1 -20.06 8.67 25.47
C SER A 1 -19.02 7.64 25.92
N GLU A 2 -17.78 7.72 25.43
CA GLU A 2 -16.67 6.95 25.96
C GLU A 2 -15.70 7.83 26.77
N ASN A 3 -14.93 7.23 27.65
CA ASN A 3 -13.88 7.92 28.40
C ASN A 3 -12.54 7.77 27.67
N ILE A 4 -12.20 8.74 26.82
CA ILE A 4 -10.94 8.74 26.05
C ILE A 4 -9.70 8.74 26.96
N PRO A 5 -9.61 9.59 28.03
CA PRO A 5 -8.51 9.53 28.98
C PRO A 5 -8.25 8.12 29.52
N GLN A 6 -9.25 7.46 30.11
CA GLN A 6 -9.10 6.12 30.66
C GLN A 6 -8.71 5.07 29.60
N ARG A 7 -9.19 5.22 28.36
CA ARG A 7 -8.79 4.34 27.27
C ARG A 7 -7.29 4.39 27.05
N PHE A 8 -6.72 5.60 26.92
CA PHE A 8 -5.28 5.76 26.68
C PHE A 8 -4.43 5.45 27.93
N GLU A 9 -4.94 5.71 29.13
CA GLU A 9 -4.32 5.24 30.37
C GLU A 9 -4.18 3.70 30.38
N SER A 10 -5.22 2.98 29.94
CA SER A 10 -5.17 1.51 29.85
C SER A 10 -4.16 0.99 28.83
N TYR A 11 -3.76 1.81 27.84
CA TYR A 11 -2.69 1.51 26.89
C TYR A 11 -1.30 1.83 27.46
N GLY A 12 -1.21 2.38 28.67
CA GLY A 12 0.04 2.78 29.30
C GLY A 12 0.56 4.16 28.85
N TRP A 13 -0.28 4.98 28.25
CA TRP A 13 0.09 6.34 27.83
C TRP A 13 0.09 7.32 29.04
N HIS A 14 0.90 8.37 28.93
CA HIS A 14 0.75 9.57 29.75
C HIS A 14 -0.41 10.40 29.19
N VAL A 15 -1.38 10.70 30.05
CA VAL A 15 -2.60 11.39 29.64
C VAL A 15 -2.73 12.73 30.38
N VAL A 16 -2.90 13.82 29.65
CA VAL A 16 -3.26 15.15 30.19
C VAL A 16 -4.74 15.39 29.87
N PRO A 17 -5.65 15.11 30.81
CA PRO A 17 -7.09 15.20 30.57
C PRO A 17 -7.64 16.60 30.78
N ASN A 18 -8.84 16.86 30.26
CA ASN A 18 -9.69 18.03 30.55
C ASN A 18 -9.06 19.39 30.31
N VAL A 19 -8.19 19.51 29.31
CA VAL A 19 -7.60 20.81 28.92
C VAL A 19 -8.65 21.65 28.21
N ASP A 20 -8.86 22.88 28.61
CA ASP A 20 -9.63 23.85 27.82
C ASP A 20 -8.81 24.25 26.59
N GLY A 21 -9.24 23.76 25.40
CA GLY A 21 -8.56 24.03 24.14
C GLY A 21 -8.70 25.48 23.65
N HIS A 22 -9.38 26.36 24.40
CA HIS A 22 -9.45 27.81 24.15
C HIS A 22 -8.67 28.63 25.18
N ASP A 23 -8.04 27.98 26.18
CA ASP A 23 -7.20 28.61 27.18
C ASP A 23 -5.72 28.36 26.85
N ALA A 24 -5.03 29.40 26.39
CA ALA A 24 -3.62 29.35 26.01
C ALA A 24 -2.69 28.95 27.17
N ALA A 25 -3.03 29.30 28.41
CA ALA A 25 -2.23 28.94 29.58
C ALA A 25 -2.35 27.46 29.91
N GLN A 26 -3.55 26.89 29.86
CA GLN A 26 -3.76 25.45 30.03
C GLN A 26 -3.10 24.63 28.92
N ILE A 27 -3.23 25.06 27.65
CA ILE A 27 -2.57 24.43 26.52
C ILE A 27 -1.05 24.41 26.72
N ARG A 28 -0.45 25.53 27.11
CA ARG A 28 0.99 25.64 27.37
C ARG A 28 1.42 24.69 28.48
N ALA A 29 0.70 24.68 29.60
CA ALA A 29 0.99 23.77 30.72
C ALA A 29 0.92 22.31 30.31
N ALA A 30 -0.08 21.93 29.50
CA ALA A 30 -0.25 20.59 28.99
C ALA A 30 0.90 20.17 28.05
N ILE A 31 1.34 21.06 27.17
CA ILE A 31 2.49 20.82 26.29
C ILE A 31 3.77 20.64 27.11
N GLU A 32 4.02 21.49 28.12
CA GLU A 32 5.20 21.33 28.98
C GLU A 32 5.15 20.01 29.79
N ALA A 33 3.98 19.60 30.28
CA ALA A 33 3.81 18.32 30.96
C ALA A 33 4.14 17.14 30.00
N ALA A 34 3.66 17.21 28.75
CA ALA A 34 3.94 16.21 27.72
C ALA A 34 5.44 16.16 27.34
N LYS A 35 6.12 17.31 27.25
CA LYS A 35 7.56 17.39 26.97
C LYS A 35 8.43 16.83 28.09
N ASN A 36 7.98 16.94 29.34
CA ASN A 36 8.70 16.42 30.51
C ASN A 36 8.51 14.90 30.70
N GLU A 37 7.50 14.31 30.07
CA GLU A 37 7.35 12.84 30.04
C GLU A 37 8.28 12.26 28.98
N THR A 38 9.25 11.44 29.42
CA THR A 38 10.28 10.86 28.54
C THR A 38 10.17 9.35 28.37
N VAL A 39 9.26 8.70 29.10
CA VAL A 39 9.13 7.23 29.10
C VAL A 39 7.91 6.75 28.33
N LYS A 40 6.83 7.51 28.39
CA LYS A 40 5.55 7.16 27.80
C LYS A 40 5.17 8.13 26.67
N PRO A 41 4.48 7.68 25.62
CA PRO A 41 3.83 8.58 24.69
C PRO A 41 2.78 9.42 25.44
N SER A 42 2.62 10.69 25.07
CA SER A 42 1.68 11.61 25.70
C SER A 42 0.49 11.89 24.80
N ILE A 43 -0.71 11.94 25.38
CA ILE A 43 -1.92 12.46 24.73
C ILE A 43 -2.47 13.63 25.56
N ILE A 44 -2.78 14.75 24.91
CA ILE A 44 -3.44 15.90 25.52
C ILE A 44 -4.90 15.93 25.05
N CYS A 45 -5.84 15.76 25.97
CA CYS A 45 -7.27 15.74 25.67
C CYS A 45 -7.85 17.16 25.84
N CYS A 46 -7.96 17.87 24.71
CA CYS A 46 -8.50 19.24 24.67
C CYS A 46 -10.00 19.23 24.40
N LYS A 47 -10.76 19.95 25.22
CA LYS A 47 -12.17 20.24 24.97
C LYS A 47 -12.31 21.56 24.25
N THR A 48 -13.02 21.58 23.12
CA THR A 48 -13.21 22.77 22.29
C THR A 48 -14.68 22.96 21.92
N LEU A 49 -15.01 24.17 21.48
CA LEU A 49 -16.30 24.49 20.86
C LEU A 49 -16.08 24.72 19.36
N ILE A 50 -16.84 24.05 18.52
CA ILE A 50 -16.80 24.29 17.08
C ILE A 50 -17.23 25.73 16.78
N GLY A 51 -16.50 26.42 15.90
CA GLY A 51 -16.80 27.79 15.54
C GLY A 51 -16.64 28.81 16.67
N LYS A 52 -15.72 28.55 17.60
CA LYS A 52 -15.41 29.44 18.73
C LYS A 52 -15.22 30.89 18.24
N GLY A 53 -15.97 31.83 18.85
CA GLY A 53 -15.96 33.25 18.50
C GLY A 53 -16.99 33.65 17.42
N ALA A 54 -17.65 32.68 16.76
CA ALA A 54 -18.75 33.01 15.85
C ALA A 54 -19.95 33.56 16.65
N ALA A 55 -20.38 34.77 16.32
CA ALA A 55 -21.33 35.52 17.14
C ALA A 55 -22.67 34.82 17.36
N ASN A 56 -23.21 34.14 16.29
CA ASN A 56 -24.51 33.50 16.33
C ASN A 56 -24.46 31.99 16.02
N LYS A 57 -23.30 31.45 15.65
CA LYS A 57 -23.17 30.08 15.19
C LYS A 57 -22.18 29.25 16.02
N GLU A 58 -21.54 29.82 17.04
CA GLU A 58 -20.66 29.09 17.96
C GLU A 58 -21.37 27.85 18.55
N GLY A 59 -20.69 26.71 18.61
CA GLY A 59 -21.23 25.46 19.12
C GLY A 59 -22.26 24.76 18.21
N SER A 60 -22.56 25.33 17.06
CA SER A 60 -23.59 24.82 16.14
C SER A 60 -23.00 23.99 15.02
N HIS A 61 -23.73 22.95 14.58
CA HIS A 61 -23.43 22.17 13.38
C HIS A 61 -23.36 23.01 12.10
N LYS A 62 -23.96 24.23 12.11
CA LYS A 62 -24.01 25.14 10.95
C LYS A 62 -22.62 25.66 10.52
N VAL A 63 -21.61 25.51 11.34
CA VAL A 63 -20.21 25.88 11.00
C VAL A 63 -19.36 24.67 10.56
N HIS A 64 -19.95 23.47 10.56
CA HIS A 64 -19.25 22.27 10.14
C HIS A 64 -19.26 22.16 8.62
N GLY A 65 -18.11 22.50 7.98
CA GLY A 65 -17.96 22.37 6.52
C GLY A 65 -18.74 23.41 5.68
N ALA A 66 -19.35 24.40 6.31
CA ALA A 66 -20.06 25.49 5.62
C ALA A 66 -19.38 26.84 5.89
N PRO A 67 -19.31 27.76 4.90
CA PRO A 67 -18.84 29.12 5.14
C PRO A 67 -19.78 29.86 6.07
N LEU A 68 -19.23 30.75 6.92
CA LEU A 68 -20.01 31.54 7.85
C LEU A 68 -21.00 32.46 7.12
N GLY A 69 -20.63 33.00 5.95
CA GLY A 69 -21.36 34.05 5.24
C GLY A 69 -20.95 35.48 5.70
N ALA A 70 -21.20 36.47 4.86
CA ALA A 70 -20.71 37.85 5.06
C ALA A 70 -21.17 38.47 6.39
N ASP A 71 -22.46 38.31 6.71
CA ASP A 71 -23.06 38.91 7.91
C ASP A 71 -22.49 38.30 9.20
N GLU A 72 -22.35 36.96 9.22
CA GLU A 72 -21.77 36.27 10.38
C GLU A 72 -20.26 36.55 10.52
N ILE A 73 -19.53 36.72 9.42
CA ILE A 73 -18.12 37.16 9.46
C ILE A 73 -18.01 38.57 10.07
N ALA A 74 -18.86 39.48 9.64
CA ALA A 74 -18.88 40.87 10.21
C ALA A 74 -19.18 40.83 11.69
N ALA A 75 -20.22 40.08 12.11
CA ALA A 75 -20.57 39.94 13.53
C ALA A 75 -19.44 39.28 14.36
N THR A 76 -18.81 38.22 13.79
CA THR A 76 -17.68 37.54 14.44
C THR A 76 -16.47 38.47 14.63
N ARG A 77 -16.14 39.25 13.61
CA ARG A 77 -15.04 40.23 13.69
C ARG A 77 -15.29 41.23 14.81
N THR A 78 -16.51 41.76 14.90
CA THR A 78 -16.92 42.66 15.97
C THR A 78 -16.84 41.98 17.34
N HIS A 79 -17.35 40.75 17.46
CA HIS A 79 -17.30 39.96 18.69
C HIS A 79 -15.88 39.69 19.18
N LEU A 80 -14.96 39.40 18.25
CA LEU A 80 -13.55 39.14 18.55
C LEU A 80 -12.70 40.41 18.67
N GLY A 81 -13.26 41.60 18.46
CA GLY A 81 -12.52 42.85 18.47
C GLY A 81 -11.50 42.97 17.32
N TRP A 82 -11.74 42.31 16.20
CA TRP A 82 -10.84 42.36 15.05
C TRP A 82 -11.27 43.47 14.08
N HIS A 83 -10.52 44.57 14.06
CA HIS A 83 -10.89 45.79 13.33
C HIS A 83 -10.17 45.99 11.99
N TYR A 84 -9.23 45.14 11.66
CA TYR A 84 -8.44 45.23 10.42
C TYR A 84 -9.26 44.80 9.20
N ALA A 85 -8.94 45.27 8.01
CA ALA A 85 -9.60 44.88 6.78
C ALA A 85 -9.41 43.37 6.47
N PRO A 86 -10.23 42.76 5.57
CA PRO A 86 -10.00 41.40 5.14
C PRO A 86 -8.59 41.22 4.58
N PHE A 87 -7.91 40.13 5.02
CA PHE A 87 -6.52 39.80 4.70
C PHE A 87 -5.44 40.80 5.19
N GLU A 88 -5.83 41.81 5.93
CA GLU A 88 -4.88 42.69 6.61
C GLU A 88 -4.52 42.08 7.97
N VAL A 89 -3.21 41.86 8.19
CA VAL A 89 -2.64 41.37 9.44
C VAL A 89 -1.67 42.41 9.96
N PRO A 90 -1.83 42.88 11.22
CA PRO A 90 -0.96 43.93 11.77
C PRO A 90 0.49 43.47 11.92
N GLN A 91 1.43 44.40 11.78
CA GLN A 91 2.86 44.14 11.77
C GLN A 91 3.35 43.46 13.07
N GLU A 92 2.76 43.79 14.20
CA GLU A 92 3.10 43.14 15.47
C GLU A 92 2.78 41.67 15.49
N VAL A 93 1.71 41.23 14.82
CA VAL A 93 1.38 39.81 14.67
C VAL A 93 2.41 39.13 13.77
N TYR A 94 2.76 39.73 12.62
CA TYR A 94 3.82 39.20 11.77
C TYR A 94 5.13 39.06 12.53
N SER A 95 5.54 40.08 13.29
CA SER A 95 6.80 40.06 14.04
C SER A 95 6.85 38.97 15.12
N GLN A 96 5.70 38.70 15.77
CA GLN A 96 5.59 37.63 16.78
C GLN A 96 5.56 36.22 16.19
N TRP A 97 5.03 36.06 14.97
CA TRP A 97 4.90 34.78 14.31
C TRP A 97 6.04 34.47 13.33
N ASP A 98 6.85 35.45 12.94
CA ASP A 98 7.96 35.26 12.03
C ASP A 98 9.09 34.47 12.69
N ALA A 99 9.16 33.19 12.33
CA ALA A 99 10.18 32.26 12.79
C ALA A 99 11.29 32.02 11.75
N LYS A 100 11.36 32.78 10.63
CA LYS A 100 12.32 32.57 9.55
C LYS A 100 13.77 32.61 10.02
N ALA A 101 14.14 33.64 10.78
CA ALA A 101 15.51 33.76 11.29
C ALA A 101 15.87 32.61 12.25
N LYS A 102 14.94 32.23 13.14
CA LYS A 102 15.12 31.11 14.06
C LYS A 102 15.20 29.80 13.30
N GLY A 103 14.33 29.60 12.31
CA GLY A 103 14.35 28.41 11.47
C GLY A 103 15.66 28.25 10.70
N ALA A 104 16.12 29.32 10.06
CA ALA A 104 17.40 29.34 9.35
C ALA A 104 18.61 29.03 10.27
N ALA A 105 18.60 29.55 11.50
CA ALA A 105 19.66 29.24 12.47
C ALA A 105 19.69 27.75 12.83
N LEU A 106 18.52 27.15 13.13
CA LEU A 106 18.40 25.71 13.44
C LEU A 106 18.78 24.83 12.25
N GLU A 107 18.38 25.20 11.03
CA GLU A 107 18.77 24.49 9.81
C GLU A 107 20.28 24.54 9.58
N ASN A 108 20.90 25.70 9.77
CA ASN A 108 22.36 25.84 9.65
C ASN A 108 23.11 25.02 10.69
N GLU A 109 22.62 24.95 11.94
CA GLU A 109 23.22 24.09 12.97
C GLU A 109 23.13 22.61 12.57
N TRP A 110 21.97 22.18 12.09
CA TRP A 110 21.77 20.81 11.62
C TRP A 110 22.67 20.49 10.42
N ASN A 111 22.74 21.38 9.43
CA ASN A 111 23.58 21.21 8.25
C ASN A 111 25.07 21.10 8.61
N ALA A 112 25.54 21.92 9.56
CA ALA A 112 26.92 21.85 10.06
C ALA A 112 27.20 20.54 10.79
N LEU A 113 26.26 20.07 11.61
CA LEU A 113 26.37 18.75 12.28
C LEU A 113 26.37 17.61 11.28
N PHE A 114 25.49 17.66 10.29
CA PHE A 114 25.43 16.61 9.25
C PHE A 114 26.68 16.58 8.38
N ALA A 115 27.24 17.73 8.04
CA ALA A 115 28.51 17.81 7.31
C ALA A 115 29.68 17.15 8.10
N GLN A 116 29.75 17.37 9.42
CA GLN A 116 30.73 16.68 10.28
C GLN A 116 30.47 15.16 10.33
N TYR A 117 29.22 14.75 10.41
CA TYR A 117 28.85 13.34 10.38
C TYR A 117 29.24 12.69 9.04
N GLN A 118 28.97 13.35 7.93
CA GLN A 118 29.33 12.91 6.58
C GLN A 118 30.85 12.77 6.40
N ALA A 119 31.62 13.72 6.91
CA ALA A 119 33.07 13.65 6.86
C ALA A 119 33.65 12.46 7.70
N LYS A 120 33.00 12.18 8.83
CA LYS A 120 33.45 11.10 9.74
C LYS A 120 32.93 9.72 9.32
N PHE A 121 31.73 9.65 8.74
CA PHE A 121 31.01 8.40 8.39
C PHE A 121 30.39 8.48 6.99
N PRO A 122 31.17 8.60 5.91
CA PRO A 122 30.67 8.90 4.57
C PRO A 122 29.66 7.85 4.07
N GLU A 123 29.92 6.57 4.28
CA GLU A 123 29.01 5.49 3.85
C GLU A 123 27.67 5.52 4.58
N LYS A 124 27.70 5.77 5.90
CA LYS A 124 26.46 5.87 6.69
C LYS A 124 25.64 7.10 6.33
N ALA A 125 26.30 8.22 6.05
CA ALA A 125 25.64 9.44 5.62
C ALA A 125 25.02 9.27 4.22
N ALA A 126 25.72 8.63 3.28
CA ALA A 126 25.19 8.30 1.96
C ALA A 126 23.96 7.39 2.05
N GLU A 127 24.02 6.35 2.90
CA GLU A 127 22.92 5.44 3.12
C GLU A 127 21.71 6.13 3.81
N PHE A 128 21.95 7.03 4.77
CA PHE A 128 20.91 7.84 5.39
C PHE A 128 20.20 8.69 4.34
N LEU A 129 20.94 9.43 3.50
CA LEU A 129 20.36 10.25 2.44
C LEU A 129 19.58 9.39 1.43
N ARG A 130 20.17 8.27 0.98
CA ARG A 130 19.49 7.34 0.07
C ARG A 130 18.12 6.95 0.59
N ARG A 131 18.05 6.54 1.85
CA ARG A 131 16.77 6.09 2.46
C ARG A 131 15.78 7.23 2.67
N THR A 132 16.23 8.37 3.19
CA THR A 132 15.34 9.52 3.44
C THR A 132 14.80 10.15 2.15
N GLU A 133 15.55 10.03 1.06
CA GLU A 133 15.12 10.40 -0.29
C GLU A 133 14.35 9.28 -1.02
N CYS A 134 14.05 8.18 -0.32
CA CYS A 134 13.34 7.01 -0.85
C CYS A 134 13.98 6.39 -2.10
N ARG A 135 15.28 6.59 -2.32
CA ARG A 135 16.02 6.04 -3.46
C ARG A 135 16.41 4.57 -3.20
N LEU A 136 16.29 3.74 -4.23
CA LEU A 136 16.80 2.37 -4.21
C LEU A 136 18.32 2.34 -4.38
N PRO A 137 19.01 1.25 -3.92
CA PRO A 137 20.42 1.05 -4.21
C PRO A 137 20.70 1.03 -5.73
N GLU A 138 21.80 1.62 -6.19
CA GLU A 138 22.17 1.68 -7.61
C GLU A 138 22.20 0.29 -8.29
N HIS A 139 22.60 -0.74 -7.56
CA HIS A 139 22.68 -2.10 -8.06
C HIS A 139 21.38 -2.88 -7.96
N PHE A 140 20.27 -2.26 -7.51
CA PHE A 140 19.00 -2.95 -7.25
C PHE A 140 18.47 -3.73 -8.45
N ASP A 141 18.41 -3.11 -9.62
CA ASP A 141 17.90 -3.77 -10.84
C ASP A 141 18.77 -4.95 -11.26
N ALA A 142 20.09 -4.79 -11.23
CA ALA A 142 21.02 -5.87 -11.56
C ALA A 142 20.90 -7.04 -10.56
N TYR A 143 20.73 -6.74 -9.28
CA TYR A 143 20.52 -7.73 -8.24
C TYR A 143 19.21 -8.51 -8.46
N VAL A 144 18.09 -7.83 -8.73
CA VAL A 144 16.81 -8.46 -9.00
C VAL A 144 16.88 -9.34 -10.26
N GLN A 145 17.57 -8.87 -11.32
CA GLN A 145 17.75 -9.68 -12.54
C GLN A 145 18.56 -10.95 -12.29
N ALA A 146 19.62 -10.87 -11.47
CA ALA A 146 20.39 -12.05 -11.07
C ALA A 146 19.53 -13.03 -10.26
N ALA A 147 18.78 -12.54 -9.28
CA ALA A 147 17.86 -13.35 -8.49
C ALA A 147 16.76 -13.98 -9.33
N LEU A 148 16.22 -13.26 -10.32
CA LEU A 148 15.21 -13.80 -11.24
C LEU A 148 15.75 -14.97 -12.06
N LYS A 149 17.00 -14.90 -12.52
CA LYS A 149 17.65 -16.04 -13.20
C LYS A 149 17.77 -17.27 -12.29
N GLU A 150 18.11 -17.07 -11.02
CA GLU A 150 18.19 -18.16 -10.03
C GLU A 150 16.80 -18.77 -9.76
N VAL A 151 15.78 -17.93 -9.61
CA VAL A 151 14.38 -18.38 -9.44
C VAL A 151 13.91 -19.19 -10.64
N CYS A 152 14.20 -18.74 -11.87
CA CYS A 152 13.88 -19.46 -13.09
C CYS A 152 14.65 -20.79 -13.21
N ALA A 153 15.91 -20.84 -12.78
CA ALA A 153 16.72 -22.06 -12.81
C ALA A 153 16.21 -23.11 -11.81
N LYS A 154 15.68 -22.70 -10.65
CA LYS A 154 15.07 -23.62 -9.67
C LYS A 154 13.73 -24.17 -10.15
N ALA A 155 12.95 -23.39 -10.89
CA ALA A 155 11.65 -23.77 -11.46
C ALA A 155 10.70 -24.44 -10.44
N GLU A 156 10.58 -23.88 -9.25
CA GLU A 156 9.89 -24.49 -8.11
C GLU A 156 8.36 -24.48 -8.29
N LYS A 157 7.71 -25.61 -8.00
CA LYS A 157 6.25 -25.70 -7.87
C LYS A 157 5.85 -25.46 -6.42
N ILE A 158 5.54 -24.23 -6.09
CA ILE A 158 5.17 -23.77 -4.74
C ILE A 158 3.99 -22.80 -4.77
N ALA A 159 3.34 -22.61 -3.62
CA ALA A 159 2.33 -21.57 -3.48
C ALA A 159 2.95 -20.18 -3.69
N THR A 160 2.23 -19.25 -4.32
CA THR A 160 2.79 -17.91 -4.56
C THR A 160 2.99 -17.14 -3.27
N ARG A 161 2.27 -17.45 -2.15
CA ARG A 161 2.60 -16.92 -0.81
C ARG A 161 4.00 -17.36 -0.34
N LYS A 162 4.44 -18.59 -0.68
CA LYS A 162 5.81 -19.04 -0.40
C LYS A 162 6.83 -18.37 -1.32
N ALA A 163 6.47 -18.18 -2.59
CA ALA A 163 7.27 -17.39 -3.52
C ALA A 163 7.42 -15.93 -3.04
N SER A 164 6.36 -15.36 -2.44
CA SER A 164 6.40 -14.06 -1.76
C SER A 164 7.40 -14.04 -0.60
N GLN A 165 7.38 -15.04 0.28
CA GLN A 165 8.35 -15.16 1.37
C GLN A 165 9.80 -15.20 0.85
N ASN A 166 10.04 -16.01 -0.18
CA ASN A 166 11.35 -16.09 -0.83
C ASN A 166 11.76 -14.73 -1.44
N SER A 167 10.81 -13.99 -2.01
CA SER A 167 11.04 -12.65 -2.57
C SER A 167 11.37 -11.63 -1.47
N ILE A 168 10.69 -11.68 -0.32
CA ILE A 168 11.02 -10.86 0.85
C ILE A 168 12.46 -11.13 1.30
N GLU A 169 12.85 -12.40 1.43
CA GLU A 169 14.21 -12.78 1.81
C GLU A 169 15.26 -12.27 0.80
N ILE A 170 14.97 -12.36 -0.50
CA ILE A 170 15.84 -11.84 -1.56
C ILE A 170 16.00 -10.32 -1.41
N LEU A 171 14.89 -9.57 -1.32
CA LEU A 171 14.92 -8.11 -1.29
C LEU A 171 15.48 -7.56 0.02
N ALA A 172 15.22 -8.20 1.15
CA ALA A 172 15.74 -7.78 2.46
C ALA A 172 17.27 -7.78 2.54
N LYS A 173 17.98 -8.53 1.67
CA LYS A 173 19.45 -8.52 1.59
C LYS A 173 20.00 -7.20 1.02
N VAL A 174 19.23 -6.48 0.24
CA VAL A 174 19.66 -5.22 -0.42
C VAL A 174 18.82 -4.02 0.00
N LEU A 175 17.70 -4.24 0.67
CA LEU A 175 16.81 -3.21 1.22
C LEU A 175 16.70 -3.35 2.75
N PRO A 176 17.72 -2.93 3.52
CA PRO A 176 17.65 -3.01 4.97
C PRO A 176 16.57 -2.11 5.59
N GLU A 177 16.03 -1.18 4.82
CA GLU A 177 14.85 -0.38 5.16
C GLU A 177 13.50 -1.11 4.98
N LEU A 178 13.50 -2.35 4.47
CA LEU A 178 12.30 -3.16 4.35
C LEU A 178 11.85 -3.60 5.75
N VAL A 179 10.73 -3.08 6.20
CA VAL A 179 10.15 -3.36 7.52
C VAL A 179 8.71 -3.80 7.34
N GLY A 180 8.34 -4.93 7.89
CA GLY A 180 6.97 -5.41 7.72
C GLY A 180 6.56 -6.48 8.69
N GLY A 181 5.44 -7.13 8.40
CA GLY A 181 4.86 -8.15 9.27
C GLY A 181 3.47 -8.56 8.85
N SER A 182 2.70 -9.07 9.82
CA SER A 182 1.39 -9.62 9.55
C SER A 182 0.39 -9.25 10.65
N ALA A 183 -0.89 -9.16 10.27
CA ALA A 183 -2.01 -8.97 11.21
C ALA A 183 -2.38 -10.32 11.84
N ASP A 184 -1.51 -10.82 12.74
CA ASP A 184 -1.63 -12.09 13.49
C ASP A 184 -1.69 -13.37 12.64
N LEU A 185 -1.22 -13.30 11.39
CA LEU A 185 -1.28 -14.41 10.43
C LEU A 185 0.11 -14.77 9.87
N THR A 186 1.19 -14.50 10.60
CA THR A 186 2.57 -14.73 10.14
C THR A 186 2.79 -16.13 9.54
N PRO A 187 2.42 -17.25 10.22
CA PRO A 187 2.65 -18.59 9.66
C PRO A 187 1.82 -18.89 8.42
N SER A 188 0.66 -18.25 8.27
CA SER A 188 -0.24 -18.46 7.14
C SER A 188 0.13 -17.57 5.94
N ASN A 189 0.50 -16.32 6.20
CA ASN A 189 0.90 -15.38 5.14
C ASN A 189 2.34 -15.59 4.68
N LEU A 190 3.18 -16.25 5.48
CA LEU A 190 4.60 -16.48 5.21
C LEU A 190 5.34 -15.16 4.96
N THR A 191 5.37 -14.30 5.97
CA THR A 191 5.96 -12.95 5.88
C THR A 191 7.25 -12.80 6.66
N ASP A 192 7.60 -13.74 7.52
CA ASP A 192 8.88 -13.83 8.19
C ASP A 192 9.95 -14.47 7.28
N TRP A 193 11.20 -14.13 7.52
CA TRP A 193 12.36 -14.69 6.81
C TRP A 193 13.54 -14.89 7.77
N PRO A 194 14.59 -15.63 7.42
CA PRO A 194 15.69 -15.95 8.34
C PRO A 194 16.42 -14.74 8.95
N GLY A 195 16.29 -13.56 8.33
CA GLY A 195 16.86 -12.30 8.85
C GLY A 195 15.84 -11.40 9.55
N SER A 196 14.61 -11.86 9.77
CA SER A 196 13.60 -11.06 10.47
C SER A 196 13.84 -11.02 11.97
N VAL A 197 13.76 -9.82 12.56
CA VAL A 197 13.90 -9.56 13.98
C VAL A 197 12.68 -8.79 14.46
N SER A 198 11.96 -9.35 15.43
CA SER A 198 10.75 -8.73 15.97
C SER A 198 11.04 -7.39 16.64
N VAL A 199 10.25 -6.39 16.30
CA VAL A 199 10.25 -5.09 17.00
C VAL A 199 9.57 -5.25 18.36
N SER A 200 10.19 -4.73 19.39
CA SER A 200 9.62 -4.69 20.75
C SER A 200 9.98 -3.38 21.46
N ALA A 201 9.38 -3.15 22.63
CA ALA A 201 9.71 -1.98 23.46
C ALA A 201 11.19 -1.93 23.92
N ARG A 202 11.89 -3.04 23.83
CA ARG A 202 13.28 -3.18 24.31
C ARG A 202 14.30 -3.42 23.19
N GLN A 203 13.82 -3.71 21.97
CA GLN A 203 14.67 -4.11 20.86
C GLN A 203 14.11 -3.56 19.55
N GLY A 204 14.96 -2.87 18.80
CA GLY A 204 14.68 -2.54 17.42
C GLY A 204 14.68 -3.79 16.54
N GLY A 205 14.03 -3.71 15.38
CA GLY A 205 13.94 -4.82 14.45
C GLY A 205 13.35 -4.39 13.12
N ASN A 206 13.03 -5.37 12.29
CA ASN A 206 12.46 -5.18 10.97
C ASN A 206 11.15 -5.96 10.75
N TYR A 207 10.64 -6.63 11.82
CA TYR A 207 9.40 -7.39 11.78
C TYR A 207 8.41 -6.93 12.86
N VAL A 208 7.20 -6.55 12.44
CA VAL A 208 6.15 -6.00 13.30
C VAL A 208 4.99 -7.00 13.41
N HIS A 209 4.67 -7.42 14.63
CA HIS A 209 3.47 -8.19 14.93
C HIS A 209 2.31 -7.22 15.17
N TYR A 210 1.50 -6.98 14.14
CA TYR A 210 0.41 -6.00 14.22
C TYR A 210 -0.78 -6.48 15.06
N GLY A 211 -0.88 -7.78 15.34
CA GLY A 211 -2.06 -8.39 15.95
C GLY A 211 -3.26 -8.39 14.99
N VAL A 212 -4.43 -8.78 15.45
CA VAL A 212 -5.69 -8.79 14.66
C VAL A 212 -6.17 -7.34 14.48
N ARG A 213 -5.50 -6.58 13.60
CA ARG A 213 -5.70 -5.13 13.40
C ARG A 213 -5.38 -4.72 11.96
N GLU A 214 -6.14 -5.18 11.01
CA GLU A 214 -5.88 -4.94 9.57
C GLU A 214 -5.90 -3.44 9.22
N PHE A 215 -6.89 -2.70 9.74
CA PHE A 215 -6.93 -1.25 9.57
C PHE A 215 -5.75 -0.57 10.27
N GLY A 216 -5.48 -0.94 11.52
CA GLY A 216 -4.36 -0.39 12.31
C GLY A 216 -3.02 -0.66 11.64
N MET A 217 -2.79 -1.88 11.13
CA MET A 217 -1.61 -2.26 10.35
C MET A 217 -1.44 -1.34 9.14
N ALA A 218 -2.47 -1.26 8.30
CA ALA A 218 -2.39 -0.44 7.08
C ALA A 218 -2.20 1.04 7.39
N ALA A 219 -2.85 1.59 8.43
CA ALA A 219 -2.68 2.97 8.86
C ALA A 219 -1.27 3.25 9.44
N ILE A 220 -0.71 2.32 10.22
CA ILE A 220 0.68 2.40 10.70
C ILE A 220 1.66 2.39 9.52
N MET A 221 1.45 1.51 8.54
CA MET A 221 2.28 1.46 7.33
C MET A 221 2.20 2.77 6.53
N ASN A 222 1.02 3.38 6.43
CA ASN A 222 0.87 4.70 5.82
C ASN A 222 1.71 5.76 6.56
N GLY A 223 1.69 5.75 7.89
CA GLY A 223 2.53 6.63 8.71
C GLY A 223 4.02 6.39 8.52
N MET A 224 4.46 5.12 8.44
CA MET A 224 5.85 4.76 8.18
C MET A 224 6.32 5.23 6.79
N ALA A 225 5.49 5.07 5.76
CA ALA A 225 5.79 5.55 4.42
C ALA A 225 5.88 7.09 4.35
N LEU A 226 4.98 7.80 5.06
CA LEU A 226 5.01 9.27 5.16
C LEU A 226 6.23 9.80 5.93
N HIS A 227 6.69 9.08 6.95
CA HIS A 227 7.90 9.43 7.69
C HIS A 227 9.14 9.39 6.79
N GLY A 228 9.18 8.49 5.82
CA GLY A 228 10.34 8.24 4.97
C GLY A 228 11.43 7.39 5.64
N GLY A 229 12.37 6.93 4.83
CA GLY A 229 13.49 6.09 5.29
C GLY A 229 13.14 4.63 5.58
N ILE A 230 11.88 4.26 5.44
CA ILE A 230 11.35 2.92 5.67
C ILE A 230 10.49 2.51 4.47
N LYS A 231 10.66 1.29 4.00
CA LYS A 231 9.78 0.66 3.01
C LYS A 231 8.87 -0.34 3.75
N PRO A 232 7.64 0.06 4.12
CA PRO A 232 6.76 -0.78 4.92
C PRO A 232 6.03 -1.81 4.07
N PHE A 233 5.90 -3.05 4.59
CA PHE A 233 4.95 -4.04 4.09
C PHE A 233 4.12 -4.65 5.23
N GLY A 234 2.91 -5.10 4.92
CA GLY A 234 2.04 -5.75 5.90
C GLY A 234 1.07 -6.70 5.25
N ALA A 235 0.81 -7.81 5.93
CA ALA A 235 0.06 -8.91 5.37
C ALA A 235 -1.16 -9.31 6.19
N THR A 236 -2.17 -9.77 5.45
CA THR A 236 -3.35 -10.46 5.97
C THR A 236 -3.92 -11.36 4.89
N PHE A 237 -5.00 -12.09 5.15
CA PHE A 237 -5.75 -12.77 4.09
C PHE A 237 -6.44 -11.74 3.17
N LEU A 238 -6.61 -12.08 1.90
CA LEU A 238 -7.24 -11.18 0.95
C LEU A 238 -8.66 -10.78 1.38
N MET A 239 -9.43 -11.71 1.92
CA MET A 239 -10.77 -11.43 2.45
C MET A 239 -10.74 -10.32 3.52
N PHE A 240 -9.70 -10.29 4.36
CA PHE A 240 -9.58 -9.29 5.43
C PHE A 240 -9.08 -7.93 4.96
N SER A 241 -8.78 -7.76 3.66
CA SER A 241 -8.56 -6.44 3.06
C SER A 241 -9.76 -5.51 3.25
N GLU A 242 -10.96 -6.08 3.43
CA GLU A 242 -12.20 -5.32 3.71
C GLU A 242 -12.08 -4.54 5.02
N TYR A 243 -11.45 -5.11 6.07
CA TYR A 243 -11.21 -4.39 7.31
C TYR A 243 -10.20 -3.24 7.14
N ALA A 244 -9.22 -3.38 6.23
CA ALA A 244 -8.21 -2.37 5.95
C ALA A 244 -8.64 -1.34 4.90
N ARG A 245 -9.77 -1.52 4.24
CA ARG A 245 -10.19 -0.84 3.00
C ARG A 245 -9.96 0.66 3.00
N ASN A 246 -10.35 1.36 4.04
CA ASN A 246 -10.20 2.82 4.13
C ASN A 246 -8.71 3.22 4.15
N ALA A 247 -7.87 2.54 4.92
CA ALA A 247 -6.44 2.84 4.98
C ALA A 247 -5.73 2.56 3.64
N LEU A 248 -6.13 1.50 2.91
CA LEU A 248 -5.64 1.19 1.56
C LEU A 248 -5.98 2.33 0.59
N ARG A 249 -7.24 2.77 0.61
CA ARG A 249 -7.70 3.90 -0.20
C ARG A 249 -6.96 5.19 0.13
N MET A 250 -6.70 5.45 1.42
CA MET A 250 -5.94 6.63 1.86
C MET A 250 -4.50 6.59 1.38
N ALA A 251 -3.83 5.43 1.36
CA ALA A 251 -2.49 5.29 0.78
C ALA A 251 -2.46 5.74 -0.69
N ALA A 252 -3.43 5.29 -1.49
CA ALA A 252 -3.55 5.66 -2.89
C ALA A 252 -3.86 7.16 -3.08
N LEU A 253 -4.73 7.72 -2.24
CA LEU A 253 -5.09 9.14 -2.25
C LEU A 253 -3.91 10.04 -1.87
N MET A 254 -3.12 9.63 -0.88
CA MET A 254 -1.92 10.34 -0.43
C MET A 254 -0.72 10.14 -1.34
N LYS A 255 -0.81 9.25 -2.34
CA LYS A 255 0.29 8.91 -3.27
C LYS A 255 1.54 8.44 -2.52
N ILE A 256 1.36 7.55 -1.56
CA ILE A 256 2.43 6.90 -0.82
C ILE A 256 2.55 5.43 -1.21
N ASN A 257 3.66 4.78 -0.88
CA ASN A 257 4.08 3.52 -1.44
C ASN A 257 4.24 2.35 -0.44
N PRO A 258 3.32 2.12 0.51
CA PRO A 258 3.32 0.90 1.29
C PRO A 258 2.99 -0.31 0.40
N ILE A 259 3.48 -1.49 0.80
CA ILE A 259 3.25 -2.76 0.12
C ILE A 259 2.29 -3.60 0.95
N PHE A 260 1.07 -3.80 0.44
CA PHE A 260 0.05 -4.62 1.08
C PHE A 260 0.10 -6.04 0.50
N VAL A 261 0.32 -7.02 1.36
CA VAL A 261 0.45 -8.43 0.99
C VAL A 261 -0.82 -9.16 1.39
N PHE A 262 -1.50 -9.75 0.41
CA PHE A 262 -2.73 -10.50 0.62
C PHE A 262 -2.56 -11.94 0.16
N THR A 263 -2.80 -12.89 1.05
CA THR A 263 -2.73 -14.32 0.72
C THR A 263 -4.10 -14.96 0.75
N HIS A 264 -4.21 -16.23 0.33
CA HIS A 264 -5.50 -16.93 0.23
C HIS A 264 -6.43 -16.23 -0.75
N ASP A 265 -5.95 -16.13 -1.99
CA ASP A 265 -6.40 -15.20 -3.04
C ASP A 265 -7.76 -15.54 -3.67
N SER A 266 -8.30 -16.74 -3.45
CA SER A 266 -9.52 -17.21 -4.10
C SER A 266 -10.15 -18.40 -3.38
N ILE A 267 -11.20 -18.96 -3.94
CA ILE A 267 -11.81 -20.23 -3.48
C ILE A 267 -10.79 -21.39 -3.46
N GLY A 268 -9.68 -21.28 -4.17
CA GLY A 268 -8.57 -22.24 -4.17
C GLY A 268 -7.88 -22.42 -2.82
N LEU A 269 -8.22 -21.60 -1.80
CA LEU A 269 -7.73 -21.78 -0.43
C LEU A 269 -8.31 -23.05 0.24
N GLY A 270 -9.50 -23.49 -0.17
CA GLY A 270 -10.10 -24.76 0.27
C GLY A 270 -11.24 -24.59 1.28
N GLU A 271 -11.25 -25.46 2.30
CA GLU A 271 -12.35 -25.71 3.23
C GLU A 271 -12.67 -24.62 4.26
N ASP A 272 -11.92 -23.54 4.34
CA ASP A 272 -12.17 -22.43 5.29
C ASP A 272 -13.52 -21.74 5.07
N GLY A 273 -14.16 -21.99 3.92
CA GLY A 273 -15.53 -21.58 3.63
C GLY A 273 -15.70 -20.12 3.20
N PRO A 274 -16.95 -19.69 3.00
CA PRO A 274 -17.28 -18.41 2.36
C PRO A 274 -16.80 -17.18 3.12
N THR A 275 -16.59 -17.28 4.43
CA THR A 275 -16.06 -16.17 5.24
C THR A 275 -14.59 -15.86 4.98
N HIS A 276 -13.86 -16.78 4.34
CA HIS A 276 -12.41 -16.66 4.05
C HIS A 276 -12.11 -16.70 2.55
N GLN A 277 -13.05 -17.18 1.73
CA GLN A 277 -12.91 -17.31 0.27
C GLN A 277 -13.23 -15.97 -0.42
N PRO A 278 -12.23 -15.24 -0.94
CA PRO A 278 -12.48 -13.99 -1.66
C PRO A 278 -13.17 -14.25 -2.99
N VAL A 279 -14.04 -13.36 -3.39
CA VAL A 279 -14.77 -13.37 -4.66
C VAL A 279 -14.62 -12.02 -5.36
N GLU A 280 -15.04 -10.93 -4.70
CA GLU A 280 -15.02 -9.58 -5.25
C GLU A 280 -13.78 -8.76 -4.84
N GLN A 281 -12.98 -9.20 -3.88
CA GLN A 281 -11.92 -8.41 -3.26
C GLN A 281 -10.85 -7.94 -4.26
N THR A 282 -10.36 -8.83 -5.12
CA THR A 282 -9.37 -8.46 -6.15
C THR A 282 -9.92 -7.40 -7.10
N ALA A 283 -11.15 -7.58 -7.58
CA ALA A 283 -11.80 -6.62 -8.47
C ALA A 283 -12.00 -5.27 -7.80
N THR A 284 -12.47 -5.26 -6.55
CA THR A 284 -12.69 -4.02 -5.80
C THR A 284 -11.39 -3.28 -5.47
N LEU A 285 -10.28 -3.98 -5.23
CA LEU A 285 -8.95 -3.37 -5.08
C LEU A 285 -8.50 -2.71 -6.39
N ARG A 286 -8.72 -3.35 -7.54
CA ARG A 286 -8.41 -2.79 -8.87
C ARG A 286 -9.18 -1.51 -9.18
N LEU A 287 -10.35 -1.28 -8.56
CA LEU A 287 -11.15 -0.07 -8.72
C LEU A 287 -10.61 1.14 -7.94
N ILE A 288 -9.69 0.96 -7.00
CA ILE A 288 -9.09 2.08 -6.26
C ILE A 288 -8.17 2.85 -7.22
N PRO A 289 -8.44 4.14 -7.50
CA PRO A 289 -7.53 4.95 -8.31
C PRO A 289 -6.12 4.97 -7.72
N ASN A 290 -5.11 4.95 -8.59
CA ASN A 290 -3.70 4.99 -8.19
C ASN A 290 -3.21 3.79 -7.34
N MET A 291 -3.91 2.66 -7.37
CA MET A 291 -3.49 1.41 -6.78
C MET A 291 -2.87 0.50 -7.84
N ALA A 292 -1.76 -0.16 -7.55
CA ALA A 292 -1.24 -1.25 -8.36
C ALA A 292 -1.60 -2.59 -7.69
N VAL A 293 -2.36 -3.44 -8.40
CA VAL A 293 -2.75 -4.75 -7.89
C VAL A 293 -2.07 -5.83 -8.71
N TRP A 294 -1.27 -6.68 -8.06
CA TRP A 294 -0.54 -7.77 -8.67
C TRP A 294 -1.06 -9.12 -8.17
N ARG A 295 -1.39 -10.01 -9.07
CA ARG A 295 -1.79 -11.39 -8.78
C ARG A 295 -0.94 -12.36 -9.61
N PRO A 296 0.28 -12.68 -9.17
CA PRO A 296 1.25 -13.48 -9.90
C PRO A 296 0.87 -14.97 -9.95
N CYS A 297 1.25 -15.63 -11.05
CA CYS A 297 0.94 -17.04 -11.28
C CYS A 297 2.05 -18.01 -10.83
N ASP A 298 3.27 -17.54 -10.53
CA ASP A 298 4.40 -18.38 -10.12
C ASP A 298 5.51 -17.58 -9.42
N THR A 299 6.64 -18.24 -9.20
CA THR A 299 7.80 -17.66 -8.51
C THR A 299 8.43 -16.49 -9.26
N ALA A 300 8.47 -16.53 -10.59
CA ALA A 300 9.08 -15.46 -11.39
C ALA A 300 8.21 -14.19 -11.35
N GLU A 301 6.90 -14.31 -11.60
CA GLU A 301 5.99 -13.18 -11.50
C GLU A 301 5.94 -12.63 -10.08
N SER A 302 6.03 -13.48 -9.04
CA SER A 302 6.04 -13.05 -7.63
C SER A 302 7.24 -12.16 -7.33
N LEU A 303 8.45 -12.53 -7.76
CA LEU A 303 9.65 -11.73 -7.55
C LEU A 303 9.56 -10.39 -8.29
N VAL A 304 9.08 -10.40 -9.54
CA VAL A 304 8.91 -9.16 -10.32
C VAL A 304 7.86 -8.26 -9.66
N ALA A 305 6.73 -8.79 -9.20
CA ALA A 305 5.70 -8.01 -8.50
C ALA A 305 6.24 -7.34 -7.23
N TRP A 306 7.04 -8.04 -6.44
CA TRP A 306 7.73 -7.47 -5.28
C TRP A 306 8.75 -6.40 -5.66
N ALA A 307 9.53 -6.62 -6.73
CA ALA A 307 10.50 -5.65 -7.19
C ALA A 307 9.84 -4.36 -7.70
N GLU A 308 8.77 -4.49 -8.48
CA GLU A 308 8.02 -3.33 -8.97
C GLU A 308 7.29 -2.58 -7.83
N ALA A 309 6.77 -3.31 -6.82
CA ALA A 309 6.22 -2.69 -5.61
C ALA A 309 7.30 -1.94 -4.79
N ALA A 310 8.52 -2.48 -4.71
CA ALA A 310 9.64 -1.79 -4.06
C ALA A 310 10.08 -0.53 -4.81
N LYS A 311 9.97 -0.51 -6.14
CA LYS A 311 10.27 0.65 -7.00
C LYS A 311 9.19 1.74 -6.98
N ALA A 312 7.96 1.39 -6.58
CA ALA A 312 6.88 2.37 -6.57
C ALA A 312 7.23 3.57 -5.68
N GLU A 313 7.01 4.78 -6.19
CA GLU A 313 7.30 6.04 -5.48
C GLU A 313 6.02 6.75 -5.04
N ASP A 314 5.01 6.80 -5.91
CA ASP A 314 3.82 7.63 -5.78
C ASP A 314 2.50 6.84 -5.69
N HIS A 315 2.57 5.53 -5.47
CA HIS A 315 1.39 4.68 -5.37
C HIS A 315 1.64 3.43 -4.51
N PRO A 316 0.62 2.95 -3.79
CA PRO A 316 0.69 1.70 -3.06
C PRO A 316 0.54 0.50 -4.00
N SER A 317 1.05 -0.64 -3.55
CA SER A 317 0.90 -1.92 -4.24
C SER A 317 0.16 -2.93 -3.36
N CYS A 318 -0.81 -3.64 -3.95
CA CYS A 318 -1.44 -4.82 -3.38
C CYS A 318 -0.89 -6.06 -4.09
N LEU A 319 -0.23 -6.94 -3.38
CA LEU A 319 0.32 -8.19 -3.89
C LEU A 319 -0.55 -9.34 -3.41
N VAL A 320 -1.19 -10.05 -4.34
CA VAL A 320 -2.21 -11.08 -4.07
C VAL A 320 -1.67 -12.46 -4.41
N PHE A 321 -1.62 -13.36 -3.41
CA PHE A 321 -0.94 -14.64 -3.51
C PHE A 321 -1.82 -15.84 -3.15
N SER A 322 -1.61 -16.95 -3.83
CA SER A 322 -2.32 -18.21 -3.62
C SER A 322 -1.88 -18.94 -2.34
N ARG A 323 -2.80 -19.72 -1.76
CA ARG A 323 -2.49 -20.74 -0.73
C ARG A 323 -1.99 -22.04 -1.37
N GLN A 324 -2.60 -22.45 -2.46
CA GLN A 324 -2.28 -23.67 -3.18
C GLN A 324 -0.97 -23.54 -3.97
N ASN A 325 -0.28 -24.66 -4.20
CA ASN A 325 0.93 -24.70 -5.00
C ASN A 325 0.59 -24.53 -6.49
N LEU A 326 1.38 -23.69 -7.16
CA LEU A 326 1.27 -23.45 -8.60
C LEU A 326 2.56 -23.89 -9.31
N PRO A 327 2.49 -24.39 -10.55
CA PRO A 327 3.67 -24.77 -11.30
C PRO A 327 4.46 -23.54 -11.75
N PHE A 328 5.77 -23.69 -11.85
CA PHE A 328 6.60 -22.74 -12.56
C PHE A 328 6.32 -22.85 -14.08
N ILE A 329 6.21 -21.71 -14.74
CA ILE A 329 6.00 -21.63 -16.19
C ILE A 329 7.26 -21.05 -16.83
N ALA A 330 7.90 -21.84 -17.72
CA ALA A 330 9.10 -21.40 -18.41
C ALA A 330 8.80 -20.23 -19.38
N ARG A 331 9.71 -19.27 -19.42
CA ARG A 331 9.60 -18.03 -20.23
C ARG A 331 10.90 -17.73 -20.95
N SER A 332 10.80 -17.10 -22.10
CA SER A 332 11.95 -16.46 -22.75
C SER A 332 12.40 -15.20 -21.97
N GLU A 333 13.61 -14.74 -22.22
CA GLU A 333 14.11 -13.49 -21.62
C GLU A 333 13.20 -12.27 -21.94
N ALA A 334 12.66 -12.21 -23.15
CA ALA A 334 11.72 -11.15 -23.52
C ALA A 334 10.43 -11.22 -22.71
N GLN A 335 9.87 -12.41 -22.50
CA GLN A 335 8.67 -12.60 -21.67
C GLN A 335 8.94 -12.26 -20.19
N LEU A 336 10.11 -12.62 -19.66
CA LEU A 336 10.51 -12.23 -18.31
C LEU A 336 10.60 -10.71 -18.16
N ALA A 337 11.14 -10.02 -19.19
CA ALA A 337 11.20 -8.56 -19.21
C ALA A 337 9.83 -7.88 -19.31
N ASP A 338 8.86 -8.56 -19.92
CA ASP A 338 7.49 -8.04 -20.10
C ASP A 338 6.58 -8.24 -18.88
N ILE A 339 6.94 -9.08 -17.90
CA ILE A 339 6.14 -9.28 -16.67
C ILE A 339 5.84 -7.92 -15.99
N LYS A 340 6.85 -7.06 -15.88
CA LYS A 340 6.72 -5.72 -15.27
C LYS A 340 5.73 -4.79 -15.99
N ARG A 341 5.32 -5.14 -17.20
CA ARG A 341 4.32 -4.38 -17.97
C ARG A 341 2.87 -4.74 -17.61
N GLY A 342 2.69 -5.71 -16.70
CA GLY A 342 1.40 -6.05 -16.10
C GLY A 342 0.54 -7.04 -16.91
N GLY A 343 0.89 -7.30 -18.16
CA GLY A 343 0.23 -8.29 -19.04
C GLY A 343 1.09 -8.57 -20.25
N TYR A 344 1.22 -9.84 -20.63
CA TYR A 344 2.06 -10.28 -21.75
C TYR A 344 1.62 -11.64 -22.29
N THR A 345 1.94 -11.91 -23.55
CA THR A 345 1.64 -13.20 -24.16
C THR A 345 2.61 -14.25 -23.64
N ILE A 346 2.10 -15.17 -22.78
CA ILE A 346 2.90 -16.25 -22.20
C ILE A 346 3.01 -17.45 -23.14
N SER A 347 1.98 -17.71 -23.96
CA SER A 347 2.01 -18.76 -24.98
C SER A 347 1.30 -18.31 -26.25
N ALA A 348 2.06 -18.18 -27.34
CA ALA A 348 1.55 -17.83 -28.66
C ALA A 348 1.39 -19.09 -29.52
N ARG A 349 0.39 -19.06 -30.42
CA ARG A 349 0.18 -20.09 -31.46
C ARG A 349 0.03 -19.40 -32.82
N PRO A 350 0.65 -19.95 -33.88
CA PRO A 350 0.36 -19.52 -35.23
C PRO A 350 -1.14 -19.64 -35.52
N ASP A 351 -1.69 -18.69 -36.26
CA ASP A 351 -3.09 -18.65 -36.68
C ASP A 351 -4.10 -18.73 -35.54
N ALA A 352 -3.78 -18.16 -34.37
CA ALA A 352 -4.66 -18.13 -33.22
C ALA A 352 -6.03 -17.53 -33.58
N LYS A 353 -7.10 -18.17 -33.15
CA LYS A 353 -8.50 -17.77 -33.36
C LYS A 353 -9.08 -16.98 -32.18
N ALA A 354 -8.43 -17.03 -31.02
CA ALA A 354 -8.85 -16.32 -29.83
C ALA A 354 -7.67 -16.08 -28.86
N VAL A 355 -7.89 -15.26 -27.87
CA VAL A 355 -6.97 -15.01 -26.76
C VAL A 355 -7.62 -15.43 -25.44
N LEU A 356 -6.96 -16.29 -24.68
CA LEU A 356 -7.30 -16.58 -23.29
C LEU A 356 -6.48 -15.65 -22.40
N ILE A 357 -7.15 -14.86 -21.56
CA ILE A 357 -6.53 -13.96 -20.59
C ILE A 357 -6.68 -14.58 -19.22
N ALA A 358 -5.60 -14.77 -18.48
CA ALA A 358 -5.67 -15.32 -17.13
C ALA A 358 -4.72 -14.59 -16.17
N THR A 359 -4.96 -14.73 -14.89
CA THR A 359 -4.14 -14.14 -13.82
C THR A 359 -4.00 -15.14 -12.66
N GLY A 360 -2.91 -15.05 -11.90
CA GLY A 360 -2.70 -15.90 -10.74
C GLY A 360 -2.82 -17.39 -11.06
N SER A 361 -3.52 -18.12 -10.22
CA SER A 361 -3.71 -19.59 -10.34
C SER A 361 -4.39 -20.03 -11.65
N GLU A 362 -5.13 -19.15 -12.30
CA GLU A 362 -5.87 -19.50 -13.51
C GLU A 362 -5.02 -19.50 -14.79
N VAL A 363 -3.76 -19.03 -14.72
CA VAL A 363 -2.83 -19.10 -15.87
C VAL A 363 -2.51 -20.55 -16.23
N GLU A 364 -2.33 -21.44 -15.24
CA GLU A 364 -2.18 -22.89 -15.48
C GLU A 364 -3.43 -23.45 -16.17
N LEU A 365 -4.62 -23.08 -15.70
CA LEU A 365 -5.89 -23.50 -16.29
C LEU A 365 -6.00 -23.05 -17.76
N ALA A 366 -5.65 -21.81 -18.06
CA ALA A 366 -5.66 -21.29 -19.44
C ALA A 366 -4.68 -22.02 -20.37
N LEU A 367 -3.48 -22.37 -19.88
CA LEU A 367 -2.51 -23.15 -20.62
C LEU A 367 -3.00 -24.59 -20.87
N ASN A 368 -3.68 -25.19 -19.92
CA ASN A 368 -4.29 -26.51 -20.08
C ASN A 368 -5.47 -26.46 -21.07
N ALA A 369 -6.30 -25.40 -20.99
CA ALA A 369 -7.35 -25.17 -21.99
C ALA A 369 -6.78 -24.96 -23.40
N GLN A 370 -5.66 -24.24 -23.55
CA GLN A 370 -4.97 -24.10 -24.86
C GLN A 370 -4.57 -25.46 -25.43
N LYS A 371 -4.05 -26.38 -24.61
CA LYS A 371 -3.67 -27.73 -25.05
C LYS A 371 -4.90 -28.54 -25.51
N ALA A 372 -5.96 -28.53 -24.71
CA ALA A 372 -7.21 -29.26 -25.04
C ALA A 372 -7.88 -28.72 -26.31
N LEU A 373 -7.85 -27.38 -26.54
CA LEU A 373 -8.35 -26.77 -27.76
C LEU A 373 -7.48 -27.13 -28.98
N ALA A 374 -6.17 -27.22 -28.82
CA ALA A 374 -5.27 -27.61 -29.90
C ALA A 374 -5.52 -29.04 -30.36
N GLU A 375 -5.88 -29.98 -29.47
CA GLU A 375 -6.30 -31.34 -29.79
C GLU A 375 -7.59 -31.38 -30.65
N GLN A 376 -8.41 -30.33 -30.54
CA GLN A 376 -9.61 -30.14 -31.36
C GLN A 376 -9.37 -29.28 -32.62
N GLY A 377 -8.10 -28.96 -32.91
CA GLY A 377 -7.73 -28.14 -34.08
C GLY A 377 -7.95 -26.65 -33.92
N VAL A 378 -8.18 -26.16 -32.68
CA VAL A 378 -8.38 -24.74 -32.39
C VAL A 378 -7.14 -24.13 -31.74
N ALA A 379 -6.46 -23.24 -32.46
CA ALA A 379 -5.31 -22.52 -31.97
C ALA A 379 -5.76 -21.28 -31.20
N VAL A 380 -5.23 -21.04 -29.98
CA VAL A 380 -5.49 -19.86 -29.18
C VAL A 380 -4.20 -19.35 -28.55
N ASN A 381 -4.09 -18.05 -28.30
CA ASN A 381 -3.02 -17.48 -27.50
C ASN A 381 -3.40 -17.46 -26.02
N VAL A 382 -2.41 -17.53 -25.14
CA VAL A 382 -2.59 -17.33 -23.70
C VAL A 382 -1.81 -16.07 -23.27
N VAL A 383 -2.49 -15.19 -22.57
CA VAL A 383 -1.95 -13.98 -21.93
C VAL A 383 -1.97 -14.17 -20.43
N SER A 384 -0.81 -14.04 -19.78
CA SER A 384 -0.74 -13.81 -18.34
C SER A 384 -0.91 -12.33 -18.07
N MET A 385 -1.83 -11.97 -17.17
CA MET A 385 -2.12 -10.59 -16.77
C MET A 385 -1.95 -10.43 -15.26
N PRO A 386 -0.70 -10.45 -14.75
CA PRO A 386 -0.44 -10.33 -13.33
C PRO A 386 -0.91 -8.99 -12.73
N SER A 387 -1.03 -7.92 -13.53
CA SER A 387 -1.52 -6.61 -13.05
C SER A 387 -2.27 -5.85 -14.13
N THR A 388 -3.59 -5.82 -14.03
CA THR A 388 -4.44 -5.04 -14.95
C THR A 388 -4.16 -3.53 -14.85
N ASN A 389 -3.94 -3.00 -13.65
CA ASN A 389 -3.67 -1.58 -13.42
C ASN A 389 -2.34 -1.12 -14.08
N VAL A 390 -1.32 -1.98 -14.07
CA VAL A 390 -0.03 -1.69 -14.72
C VAL A 390 -0.14 -1.85 -16.25
N PHE A 391 -0.86 -2.87 -16.71
CA PHE A 391 -1.13 -3.07 -18.14
C PHE A 391 -1.91 -1.88 -18.75
N ASP A 392 -2.88 -1.34 -18.02
CA ASP A 392 -3.66 -0.18 -18.46
C ASP A 392 -2.78 1.07 -18.75
N ARG A 393 -1.67 1.22 -18.03
CA ARG A 393 -0.71 2.33 -18.20
C ARG A 393 0.19 2.17 -19.42
N GLN A 394 0.20 1.00 -20.06
CA GLN A 394 1.02 0.75 -21.25
C GLN A 394 0.49 1.53 -22.46
N ASP A 395 1.37 1.78 -23.43
CA ASP A 395 1.00 2.41 -24.69
C ASP A 395 0.02 1.54 -25.51
N THR A 396 -0.68 2.19 -26.42
CA THR A 396 -1.72 1.55 -27.24
C THR A 396 -1.15 0.44 -28.13
N ALA A 397 0.07 0.61 -28.65
CA ALA A 397 0.71 -0.37 -29.54
C ALA A 397 0.99 -1.68 -28.78
N TYR A 398 1.56 -1.59 -27.58
CA TYR A 398 1.79 -2.76 -26.74
C TYR A 398 0.48 -3.45 -26.34
N LYS A 399 -0.52 -2.68 -25.93
CA LYS A 399 -1.83 -3.26 -25.58
C LYS A 399 -2.46 -3.99 -26.78
N ALA A 400 -2.38 -3.42 -27.97
CA ALA A 400 -2.87 -4.06 -29.20
C ALA A 400 -2.05 -5.30 -29.58
N GLN A 401 -0.76 -5.35 -29.31
CA GLN A 401 0.08 -6.51 -29.52
C GLN A 401 -0.32 -7.68 -28.59
N VAL A 402 -0.57 -7.38 -27.30
CA VAL A 402 -0.94 -8.40 -26.31
C VAL A 402 -2.39 -8.84 -26.46
N LEU A 403 -3.29 -7.91 -26.72
CA LEU A 403 -4.74 -8.11 -26.87
C LEU A 403 -5.22 -7.61 -28.25
N PRO A 404 -4.92 -8.31 -29.36
CA PRO A 404 -5.32 -7.89 -30.69
C PRO A 404 -6.84 -7.69 -30.81
N GLU A 405 -7.27 -6.57 -31.40
CA GLU A 405 -8.70 -6.22 -31.48
C GLU A 405 -9.51 -7.21 -32.30
N HIS A 406 -8.93 -7.77 -33.36
CA HIS A 406 -9.60 -8.69 -34.29
C HIS A 406 -9.82 -10.09 -33.71
N LEU A 407 -9.19 -10.44 -32.59
CA LEU A 407 -9.38 -11.75 -31.94
C LEU A 407 -10.41 -11.65 -30.80
N PRO A 408 -11.38 -12.57 -30.75
CA PRO A 408 -12.24 -12.71 -29.56
C PRO A 408 -11.39 -13.09 -28.35
N LYS A 409 -11.83 -12.66 -27.18
CA LYS A 409 -11.10 -12.80 -25.92
C LYS A 409 -11.96 -13.51 -24.88
N VAL A 410 -11.35 -14.37 -24.10
CA VAL A 410 -11.96 -15.04 -22.95
C VAL A 410 -11.08 -14.76 -21.73
N ALA A 411 -11.60 -14.13 -20.70
CA ALA A 411 -10.90 -13.95 -19.44
C ALA A 411 -11.26 -15.07 -18.45
N ILE A 412 -10.27 -15.48 -17.65
CA ILE A 412 -10.40 -16.56 -16.67
C ILE A 412 -9.80 -16.08 -15.35
N GLU A 413 -10.64 -15.92 -14.32
CA GLU A 413 -10.23 -15.58 -12.97
C GLU A 413 -11.19 -16.18 -11.94
N ALA A 414 -10.67 -16.77 -10.88
CA ALA A 414 -11.46 -17.18 -9.72
C ALA A 414 -11.86 -15.96 -8.87
N GLY A 415 -12.77 -15.16 -9.41
CA GLY A 415 -13.30 -13.92 -8.86
C GLY A 415 -14.44 -13.40 -9.73
N VAL A 416 -15.07 -12.29 -9.33
CA VAL A 416 -16.20 -11.70 -10.07
C VAL A 416 -15.83 -11.33 -11.51
N SER A 417 -16.78 -11.53 -12.41
CA SER A 417 -16.60 -11.37 -13.85
C SER A 417 -16.52 -9.91 -14.31
N ASP A 418 -17.14 -8.97 -13.61
CA ASP A 418 -17.40 -7.59 -14.05
C ASP A 418 -16.14 -6.84 -14.50
N GLY A 419 -15.03 -6.97 -13.77
CA GLY A 419 -13.78 -6.26 -14.05
C GLY A 419 -13.14 -6.63 -15.39
N TRP A 420 -13.50 -7.76 -15.98
CA TRP A 420 -12.89 -8.30 -17.18
C TRP A 420 -13.54 -7.81 -18.49
N TYR A 421 -14.79 -7.33 -18.45
CA TYR A 421 -15.47 -6.84 -19.65
C TYR A 421 -14.74 -5.69 -20.35
N LYS A 422 -13.95 -4.90 -19.60
CA LYS A 422 -13.04 -3.89 -20.15
C LYS A 422 -12.03 -4.45 -21.16
N TYR A 423 -11.57 -5.69 -20.95
CA TYR A 423 -10.53 -6.34 -21.75
C TYR A 423 -11.09 -7.27 -22.82
N VAL A 424 -12.17 -7.95 -22.52
CA VAL A 424 -12.78 -8.89 -23.45
C VAL A 424 -13.78 -8.23 -24.41
N GLY A 425 -14.34 -7.08 -24.05
CA GLY A 425 -15.37 -6.40 -24.83
C GLY A 425 -16.74 -7.12 -24.82
N LEU A 426 -17.69 -6.58 -25.57
CA LEU A 426 -19.05 -7.13 -25.63
C LEU A 426 -19.16 -8.49 -26.36
N ASN A 427 -18.18 -8.80 -27.21
CA ASN A 427 -18.14 -10.05 -27.98
C ASN A 427 -17.23 -11.13 -27.32
N GLY A 428 -16.65 -10.83 -26.17
CA GLY A 428 -15.85 -11.76 -25.41
C GLY A 428 -16.66 -12.47 -24.33
N ALA A 429 -15.99 -13.35 -23.60
CA ALA A 429 -16.58 -14.08 -22.50
C ALA A 429 -15.68 -14.03 -21.25
N VAL A 430 -16.28 -14.26 -20.10
CA VAL A 430 -15.56 -14.34 -18.82
C VAL A 430 -15.95 -15.66 -18.13
N VAL A 431 -14.95 -16.41 -17.72
CA VAL A 431 -15.08 -17.56 -16.83
C VAL A 431 -14.68 -17.07 -15.43
N GLY A 432 -15.67 -16.64 -14.68
CA GLY A 432 -15.50 -16.05 -13.35
C GLY A 432 -16.36 -16.75 -12.30
N LEU A 433 -16.40 -16.16 -11.11
CA LEU A 433 -17.21 -16.59 -9.98
C LEU A 433 -18.07 -15.44 -9.49
N ASP A 434 -19.36 -15.47 -9.79
CA ASP A 434 -20.34 -14.41 -9.42
C ASP A 434 -21.25 -14.88 -8.27
N ARG A 435 -20.74 -15.77 -7.41
CA ARG A 435 -21.38 -16.28 -6.19
C ARG A 435 -20.35 -16.59 -5.13
N PHE A 436 -20.77 -16.59 -3.88
CA PHE A 436 -19.91 -16.99 -2.79
C PHE A 436 -19.52 -18.47 -2.89
N GLY A 437 -18.33 -18.80 -2.35
CA GLY A 437 -17.91 -20.16 -2.17
C GLY A 437 -18.64 -20.85 -1.03
N GLU A 438 -18.37 -22.14 -0.87
CA GLU A 438 -18.94 -22.97 0.18
C GLU A 438 -17.85 -23.85 0.81
N SER A 439 -18.11 -24.39 1.99
CA SER A 439 -17.31 -25.47 2.59
C SER A 439 -17.70 -26.79 2.02
N ALA A 440 -16.76 -27.75 1.96
CA ALA A 440 -17.01 -29.13 1.54
C ALA A 440 -17.87 -29.88 2.57
#